data_34973650db13433430fe8341570fb2a4
#
_entry.id   34973650db13433430fe8341570fb2a4
#
_cell.length_a   1.000
_cell.length_b   1.000
_cell.length_c   1.000
_cell.angle_alpha   90.00
_cell.angle_beta   90.00
_cell.angle_gamma   90.00
#
_symmetry.space_group_name_H-M   'P 1'
#
loop_
_entity.id
_entity.type
_entity.pdbx_description
1 polymer ?
#
loop_
_entity_poly.entity_id
_entity_poly.type
_entity_poly.pdbx_seq_one_letter_code
_entity_poly.pdbx_strand_id
1 'polypeptide(L)'
;AGWVISDEPWLHSPDWLKILKIRGSYGTVGNDQIGGNRFLYISEFGPGGGLGNIFPNGYYFGTTNGGTSAAGGHNETRVGNAYVTWEKAYKTNAGFDLSLFEGNVLNLTVDYFHERRDNILTAAGSVPDYVGITNIAPRNSGKVVNQGVEGEIRFFKAFSKDFSIFSN
;
A
#
# COMPACT_ATOMS: atom_id res chain seq x y z
N ALA A 1 2.07 17.91 -13.38
CA ALA A 1 2.37 19.19 -14.03
C ALA A 1 3.82 19.60 -13.76
N GLY A 2 4.45 20.34 -14.67
CA GLY A 2 5.76 20.93 -14.51
C GLY A 2 5.80 22.30 -15.15
N TRP A 3 6.55 23.21 -14.55
CA TRP A 3 6.71 24.57 -15.03
C TRP A 3 8.20 24.95 -14.99
N VAL A 4 8.72 25.35 -16.15
CA VAL A 4 10.13 25.80 -16.30
C VAL A 4 10.12 27.31 -16.11
N ILE A 5 10.47 27.76 -14.93
CA ILE A 5 10.45 29.17 -14.54
C ILE A 5 11.59 29.93 -15.25
N SER A 6 12.72 29.27 -15.47
CA SER A 6 13.88 29.89 -16.15
C SER A 6 13.60 30.36 -17.58
N ASP A 7 12.58 29.78 -18.23
CA ASP A 7 12.25 30.09 -19.62
C ASP A 7 11.21 31.24 -19.73
N GLU A 8 10.73 31.74 -18.59
CA GLU A 8 9.71 32.79 -18.57
C GLU A 8 10.31 34.18 -18.89
N PRO A 9 9.69 34.96 -19.78
CA PRO A 9 10.22 36.25 -20.21
C PRO A 9 10.35 37.30 -19.10
N TRP A 10 9.58 37.18 -18.03
CA TRP A 10 9.61 38.09 -16.90
C TRP A 10 10.77 37.81 -15.93
N LEU A 11 11.29 36.59 -15.94
CA LEU A 11 12.47 36.22 -15.17
C LEU A 11 13.69 36.47 -16.05
N HIS A 12 14.34 37.60 -15.88
CA HIS A 12 15.64 37.86 -16.51
C HIS A 12 16.66 36.94 -15.83
N SER A 13 16.65 35.66 -16.25
CA SER A 13 17.53 34.62 -15.65
C SER A 13 18.99 35.06 -15.80
N PRO A 14 19.73 35.15 -14.69
CA PRO A 14 21.14 35.44 -14.76
C PRO A 14 21.89 34.27 -15.47
N ASP A 15 23.03 34.55 -16.10
CA ASP A 15 23.78 33.57 -16.89
C ASP A 15 24.17 32.31 -16.15
N TRP A 16 24.26 32.39 -14.82
CA TRP A 16 24.56 31.23 -13.97
C TRP A 16 23.37 30.31 -13.73
N LEU A 17 22.12 30.77 -13.92
CA LEU A 17 20.91 29.98 -13.76
C LEU A 17 20.45 29.46 -15.12
N LYS A 18 20.62 28.17 -15.37
CA LYS A 18 20.25 27.56 -16.66
C LYS A 18 18.86 26.94 -16.63
N ILE A 19 18.53 26.23 -15.57
CA ILE A 19 17.21 25.60 -15.43
C ILE A 19 16.72 25.80 -14.00
N LEU A 20 15.52 26.33 -13.88
CA LEU A 20 14.72 26.26 -12.67
C LEU A 20 13.35 25.75 -13.05
N LYS A 21 13.07 24.49 -12.67
CA LYS A 21 11.81 23.83 -12.97
C LYS A 21 11.14 23.39 -11.68
N ILE A 22 9.87 23.74 -11.54
CA ILE A 22 9.01 23.24 -10.47
C ILE A 22 8.10 22.17 -11.06
N ARG A 23 7.88 21.11 -10.31
CA ARG A 23 7.01 20.01 -10.70
C ARG A 23 6.10 19.60 -9.55
N GLY A 24 4.90 19.16 -9.92
CA GLY A 24 3.94 18.65 -8.95
C GLY A 24 3.04 17.61 -9.58
N SER A 25 2.71 16.61 -8.80
CA SER A 25 1.75 15.59 -9.20
C SER A 25 0.86 15.20 -8.03
N TYR A 26 -0.38 14.89 -8.37
CA TYR A 26 -1.36 14.32 -7.47
C TYR A 26 -2.08 13.19 -8.18
N GLY A 27 -2.28 12.08 -7.50
CA GLY A 27 -2.98 10.94 -8.07
C GLY A 27 -3.56 10.03 -7.01
N THR A 28 -4.56 9.27 -7.42
CA THR A 28 -5.17 8.22 -6.59
C THR A 28 -5.01 6.90 -7.30
N VAL A 29 -4.55 5.89 -6.57
CA VAL A 29 -4.37 4.53 -7.07
C VAL A 29 -5.19 3.58 -6.20
N GLY A 30 -6.01 2.75 -6.84
CA GLY A 30 -6.70 1.64 -6.19
C GLY A 30 -5.84 0.38 -6.24
N ASN A 31 -5.90 -0.43 -5.19
CA ASN A 31 -5.28 -1.73 -5.13
C ASN A 31 -6.35 -2.76 -4.71
N ASP A 32 -6.55 -3.76 -5.56
CA ASP A 32 -7.48 -4.87 -5.36
C ASP A 32 -6.79 -6.17 -4.93
N GLN A 33 -5.49 -6.11 -4.66
CA GLN A 33 -4.72 -7.28 -4.24
C GLN A 33 -5.06 -7.66 -2.80
N ILE A 34 -6.04 -8.53 -2.65
CA ILE A 34 -6.54 -9.02 -1.37
C ILE A 34 -5.86 -10.33 -0.90
N GLY A 35 -4.69 -10.67 -1.48
CA GLY A 35 -4.03 -11.96 -1.24
C GLY A 35 -4.77 -13.12 -1.92
N GLY A 36 -4.66 -14.32 -1.39
CA GLY A 36 -5.29 -15.51 -1.94
C GLY A 36 -6.80 -15.65 -1.64
N ASN A 37 -7.35 -14.81 -0.78
CA ASN A 37 -8.73 -14.95 -0.32
C ASN A 37 -9.70 -14.18 -1.23
N ARG A 38 -10.36 -14.89 -2.10
CA ARG A 38 -11.45 -14.33 -2.92
C ARG A 38 -12.78 -14.39 -2.15
N PHE A 39 -13.74 -13.56 -2.58
CA PHE A 39 -15.12 -13.60 -2.05
C PHE A 39 -15.22 -13.38 -0.53
N LEU A 40 -14.40 -12.46 0.00
CA LEU A 40 -14.40 -12.15 1.44
C LEU A 40 -15.75 -11.65 1.97
N TYR A 41 -16.64 -11.23 1.09
CA TYR A 41 -17.99 -10.76 1.44
C TYR A 41 -18.98 -11.90 1.66
N ILE A 42 -18.63 -13.16 1.32
CA ILE A 42 -19.47 -14.34 1.49
C ILE A 42 -18.99 -15.12 2.71
N SER A 43 -19.94 -15.52 3.55
CA SER A 43 -19.69 -16.51 4.62
C SER A 43 -19.43 -17.88 4.00
N GLU A 44 -18.47 -18.60 4.54
CA GLU A 44 -18.16 -19.96 4.12
C GLU A 44 -18.66 -20.94 5.19
N PHE A 45 -19.34 -21.98 4.69
CA PHE A 45 -19.80 -23.09 5.50
C PHE A 45 -19.07 -24.35 5.05
N GLY A 46 -18.58 -25.10 5.98
CA GLY A 46 -17.83 -26.32 5.71
C GLY A 46 -18.27 -27.47 6.63
N PRO A 47 -17.93 -28.72 6.25
CA PRO A 47 -18.05 -29.81 7.17
C PRO A 47 -17.15 -29.51 8.38
N GLY A 48 -17.77 -29.22 9.49
CA GLY A 48 -17.10 -28.92 10.72
C GLY A 48 -17.45 -29.97 11.73
N GLY A 49 -16.45 -30.50 12.41
CA GLY A 49 -16.66 -31.06 13.73
C GLY A 49 -17.29 -29.96 14.58
N GLY A 50 -18.26 -30.31 15.40
CA GLY A 50 -18.93 -29.39 16.30
C GLY A 50 -17.91 -28.54 17.10
N LEU A 51 -18.38 -27.76 18.01
CA LEU A 51 -17.64 -26.79 18.83
C LEU A 51 -16.20 -27.22 19.18
N GLY A 52 -15.26 -26.95 18.26
CA GLY A 52 -13.83 -27.17 18.46
C GLY A 52 -13.45 -28.58 18.96
N ASN A 53 -12.61 -28.61 19.96
CA ASN A 53 -12.11 -29.86 20.57
C ASN A 53 -13.18 -30.65 21.38
N ILE A 54 -14.38 -30.09 21.60
CA ILE A 54 -15.39 -30.73 22.40
C ILE A 54 -16.19 -31.74 21.55
N PHE A 55 -16.47 -31.44 20.27
CA PHE A 55 -17.17 -32.30 19.34
C PHE A 55 -16.44 -32.35 17.96
N PRO A 56 -15.26 -32.94 17.91
CA PRO A 56 -14.45 -32.92 16.69
C PRO A 56 -15.08 -33.66 15.50
N ASN A 57 -16.05 -34.54 15.76
CA ASN A 57 -16.69 -35.39 14.75
C ASN A 57 -18.18 -35.06 14.50
N GLY A 58 -18.67 -33.92 14.97
CA GLY A 58 -20.10 -33.56 14.83
C GLY A 58 -20.95 -33.92 16.04
N TYR A 59 -22.25 -34.02 15.84
CA TYR A 59 -23.20 -34.34 16.88
C TYR A 59 -23.55 -35.83 16.84
N TYR A 60 -23.74 -36.41 18.02
CA TYR A 60 -24.17 -37.79 18.17
C TYR A 60 -25.71 -37.82 18.32
N PHE A 61 -26.37 -38.46 17.39
CA PHE A 61 -27.84 -38.68 17.43
C PHE A 61 -28.13 -40.14 17.64
N GLY A 62 -28.45 -40.50 18.84
CA GLY A 62 -28.89 -41.83 19.18
C GLY A 62 -27.81 -42.93 19.12
N THR A 63 -28.21 -44.13 19.48
CA THR A 63 -27.40 -45.36 19.37
C THR A 63 -28.04 -46.28 18.35
N THR A 64 -27.34 -46.55 17.23
CA THR A 64 -27.74 -47.61 16.30
C THR A 64 -26.89 -48.84 16.60
N ASN A 65 -27.56 -49.93 17.04
CA ASN A 65 -26.99 -51.28 17.19
C ASN A 65 -25.56 -51.31 17.85
N GLY A 66 -25.40 -50.59 18.95
CA GLY A 66 -24.17 -50.63 19.73
C GLY A 66 -23.03 -49.71 19.22
N GLY A 67 -23.28 -48.88 18.19
CA GLY A 67 -22.36 -47.88 17.69
C GLY A 67 -22.92 -46.48 17.89
N THR A 68 -22.06 -45.53 18.23
CA THR A 68 -22.37 -44.10 18.17
C THR A 68 -22.38 -43.62 16.75
N SER A 69 -23.53 -43.19 16.22
CA SER A 69 -23.63 -42.58 14.89
C SER A 69 -23.35 -41.09 15.01
N ALA A 70 -22.17 -40.67 14.56
CA ALA A 70 -21.83 -39.26 14.47
C ALA A 70 -22.41 -38.70 13.15
N ALA A 71 -23.35 -37.76 13.23
CA ALA A 71 -23.75 -36.99 12.08
C ALA A 71 -22.78 -35.80 11.93
N GLY A 72 -22.11 -35.75 10.78
CA GLY A 72 -21.25 -34.62 10.46
C GLY A 72 -22.07 -33.31 10.43
N GLY A 73 -21.74 -32.38 11.30
CA GLY A 73 -22.34 -31.06 11.29
C GLY A 73 -21.70 -30.15 10.21
N HIS A 74 -22.39 -29.08 9.90
CA HIS A 74 -21.80 -27.96 9.15
C HIS A 74 -21.73 -26.76 10.10
N ASN A 75 -20.61 -26.09 10.10
CA ASN A 75 -20.43 -24.85 10.83
C ASN A 75 -19.97 -23.74 9.88
N GLU A 76 -20.17 -22.52 10.30
CA GLU A 76 -19.63 -21.37 9.60
C GLU A 76 -18.12 -21.33 9.82
N THR A 77 -17.36 -21.66 8.78
CA THR A 77 -15.90 -21.69 8.83
C THR A 77 -15.29 -20.30 8.70
N ARG A 78 -16.02 -19.39 8.06
CA ARG A 78 -15.66 -17.98 7.97
C ARG A 78 -16.89 -17.11 7.88
N VAL A 79 -16.98 -16.12 8.77
CA VAL A 79 -18.00 -15.05 8.68
C VAL A 79 -17.55 -14.05 7.63
N GLY A 80 -18.37 -13.84 6.58
CA GLY A 80 -18.10 -12.90 5.50
C GLY A 80 -18.19 -11.45 5.94
N ASN A 81 -17.53 -10.57 5.23
CA ASN A 81 -17.60 -9.13 5.44
C ASN A 81 -18.14 -8.44 4.19
N ALA A 82 -19.41 -8.06 4.21
CA ALA A 82 -20.07 -7.38 3.08
C ALA A 82 -19.53 -5.98 2.76
N TYR A 83 -18.72 -5.41 3.64
CA TYR A 83 -18.17 -4.05 3.51
C TYR A 83 -16.74 -4.02 2.99
N VAL A 84 -16.24 -5.13 2.49
CA VAL A 84 -14.89 -5.17 1.89
C VAL A 84 -14.83 -4.25 0.67
N THR A 85 -13.85 -3.39 0.65
CA THR A 85 -13.60 -2.45 -0.44
C THR A 85 -12.10 -2.42 -0.79
N TRP A 86 -11.77 -1.74 -1.86
CA TRP A 86 -10.40 -1.60 -2.33
C TRP A 86 -9.58 -0.65 -1.43
N GLU A 87 -8.32 -0.97 -1.29
CA GLU A 87 -7.33 -0.05 -0.76
C GLU A 87 -7.17 1.14 -1.70
N LYS A 88 -7.06 2.33 -1.14
CA LYS A 88 -6.83 3.57 -1.89
C LYS A 88 -5.57 4.26 -1.41
N ALA A 89 -4.66 4.52 -2.34
CA ALA A 89 -3.46 5.31 -2.11
C ALA A 89 -3.61 6.69 -2.76
N TYR A 90 -3.47 7.72 -1.96
CA TYR A 90 -3.41 9.12 -2.40
C TYR A 90 -1.95 9.56 -2.39
N LYS A 91 -1.43 9.90 -3.57
CA LYS A 91 -0.02 10.27 -3.75
C LYS A 91 0.09 11.71 -4.17
N THR A 92 0.87 12.47 -3.44
CA THR A 92 1.21 13.86 -3.75
C THR A 92 2.72 13.96 -3.82
N ASN A 93 3.24 14.50 -4.93
CA ASN A 93 4.65 14.79 -5.08
C ASN A 93 4.81 16.25 -5.49
N ALA A 94 5.77 16.93 -4.91
CA ALA A 94 6.19 18.28 -5.28
C ALA A 94 7.71 18.35 -5.27
N GLY A 95 8.30 18.87 -6.32
CA GLY A 95 9.75 18.95 -6.43
C GLY A 95 10.22 20.08 -7.29
N PHE A 96 11.51 20.32 -7.26
CA PHE A 96 12.17 21.25 -8.17
C PHE A 96 13.48 20.68 -8.68
N ASP A 97 13.81 21.09 -9.91
CA ASP A 97 15.06 20.81 -10.57
C ASP A 97 15.79 22.13 -10.80
N LEU A 98 17.02 22.21 -10.37
CA LEU A 98 17.87 23.38 -10.49
C LEU A 98 19.17 22.99 -11.22
N SER A 99 19.49 23.68 -12.31
CA SER A 99 20.78 23.53 -13.00
C SER A 99 21.51 24.87 -13.02
N LEU A 100 22.73 24.86 -12.53
CA LEU A 100 23.56 26.04 -12.38
C LEU A 100 24.81 25.94 -13.27
N PHE A 101 25.25 27.09 -13.74
CA PHE A 101 26.44 27.36 -14.55
C PHE A 101 26.36 26.72 -15.95
N GLU A 102 27.14 27.30 -16.86
CA GLU A 102 27.29 26.76 -18.20
C GLU A 102 27.87 25.35 -18.19
N GLY A 103 27.29 24.46 -19.00
CA GLY A 103 27.68 23.05 -19.01
C GLY A 103 27.05 22.21 -17.91
N ASN A 104 26.02 22.74 -17.21
CA ASN A 104 25.31 22.03 -16.13
C ASN A 104 26.26 21.51 -15.02
N VAL A 105 27.17 22.40 -14.61
CA VAL A 105 28.20 22.04 -13.62
C VAL A 105 27.61 21.57 -12.30
N LEU A 106 26.52 22.16 -11.87
CA LEU A 106 25.82 21.76 -10.65
C LEU A 106 24.35 21.55 -10.94
N ASN A 107 23.86 20.34 -10.67
CA ASN A 107 22.46 19.99 -10.76
C ASN A 107 21.97 19.57 -9.37
N LEU A 108 20.86 20.14 -8.97
CA LEU A 108 20.18 19.83 -7.72
C LEU A 108 18.73 19.46 -8.04
N THR A 109 18.33 18.29 -7.59
CA THR A 109 16.95 17.82 -7.66
C THR A 109 16.47 17.57 -6.24
N VAL A 110 15.33 18.12 -5.89
CA VAL A 110 14.70 17.90 -4.57
C VAL A 110 13.23 17.57 -4.78
N ASP A 111 12.79 16.51 -4.12
CA ASP A 111 11.42 16.04 -4.13
C ASP A 111 10.88 15.87 -2.72
N TYR A 112 9.69 16.37 -2.50
CA TYR A 112 8.84 16.03 -1.36
C TYR A 112 7.76 15.08 -1.81
N PHE A 113 7.59 13.98 -1.11
CA PHE A 113 6.51 13.04 -1.34
C PHE A 113 5.64 12.88 -0.10
N HIS A 114 4.35 12.72 -0.35
CA HIS A 114 3.37 12.37 0.66
C HIS A 114 2.41 11.34 0.09
N GLU A 115 2.39 10.16 0.70
CA GLU A 115 1.49 9.06 0.36
C GLU A 115 0.63 8.71 1.57
N ARG A 116 -0.68 8.74 1.39
CA ARG A 116 -1.63 8.26 2.38
C ARG A 116 -2.40 7.10 1.79
N ARG A 117 -2.36 5.96 2.47
CA ARG A 117 -3.13 4.76 2.13
C ARG A 117 -4.24 4.57 3.13
N ASP A 118 -5.46 4.48 2.64
CA ASP A 118 -6.66 4.21 3.42
C ASP A 118 -7.27 2.87 2.99
N ASN A 119 -8.10 2.31 3.85
CA ASN A 119 -8.82 1.05 3.61
C ASN A 119 -7.91 -0.16 3.38
N ILE A 120 -6.74 -0.18 3.99
CA ILE A 120 -5.86 -1.37 3.94
C ILE A 120 -6.57 -2.51 4.63
N LEU A 121 -6.61 -3.66 3.95
CA LEU A 121 -7.23 -4.87 4.47
C LEU A 121 -6.37 -5.44 5.61
N THR A 122 -6.94 -5.47 6.80
CA THR A 122 -6.28 -6.00 8.00
C THR A 122 -7.02 -7.22 8.51
N ALA A 123 -6.28 -8.16 9.09
CA ALA A 123 -6.90 -9.31 9.76
C ALA A 123 -7.89 -8.82 10.83
N ALA A 124 -9.02 -9.50 10.92
CA ALA A 124 -9.92 -9.28 12.03
C ALA A 124 -9.24 -9.69 13.35
N GLY A 125 -9.54 -8.98 14.41
CA GLY A 125 -9.06 -9.37 15.73
C GLY A 125 -9.61 -10.73 16.16
N SER A 126 -8.99 -11.35 17.16
CA SER A 126 -9.51 -12.60 17.74
C SER A 126 -10.88 -12.37 18.40
N VAL A 127 -11.74 -13.33 18.20
CA VAL A 127 -13.04 -13.40 18.90
C VAL A 127 -12.91 -14.41 20.02
N PRO A 128 -13.51 -14.17 21.20
CA PRO A 128 -13.51 -15.15 22.27
C PRO A 128 -14.12 -16.48 21.82
N ASP A 129 -13.51 -17.59 22.18
CA ASP A 129 -13.91 -18.93 21.74
C ASP A 129 -15.36 -19.30 22.07
N TYR A 130 -15.92 -18.73 23.12
CA TYR A 130 -17.31 -18.99 23.51
C TYR A 130 -18.36 -18.47 22.50
N VAL A 131 -17.95 -17.60 21.57
CA VAL A 131 -18.85 -17.11 20.50
C VAL A 131 -19.06 -18.17 19.43
N GLY A 132 -18.15 -19.16 19.34
CA GLY A 132 -18.25 -20.26 18.37
C GLY A 132 -17.83 -19.87 16.94
N ILE A 133 -17.31 -18.65 16.73
CA ILE A 133 -16.81 -18.17 15.45
C ILE A 133 -15.29 -18.33 15.46
N THR A 134 -14.77 -19.17 14.57
CA THR A 134 -13.34 -19.47 14.52
C THR A 134 -12.58 -18.56 13.58
N ASN A 135 -13.25 -18.00 12.58
CA ASN A 135 -12.59 -17.17 11.58
C ASN A 135 -13.50 -16.04 11.09
N ILE A 136 -12.99 -14.83 11.11
CA ILE A 136 -13.70 -13.64 10.64
C ILE A 136 -12.94 -13.10 9.42
N ALA A 137 -13.70 -12.72 8.39
CA ALA A 137 -13.11 -12.10 7.22
C ALA A 137 -12.36 -10.80 7.58
N PRO A 138 -11.25 -10.52 6.92
CA PRO A 138 -10.53 -9.28 7.08
C PRO A 138 -11.42 -8.04 6.83
N ARG A 139 -11.02 -6.93 7.41
CA ARG A 139 -11.74 -5.65 7.26
C ARG A 139 -10.80 -4.52 6.82
N ASN A 140 -11.36 -3.54 6.12
CA ASN A 140 -10.63 -2.38 5.64
C ASN A 140 -10.49 -1.32 6.75
N SER A 141 -9.60 -1.56 7.71
CA SER A 141 -9.39 -0.65 8.85
C SER A 141 -7.99 -0.06 8.92
N GLY A 142 -7.05 -0.56 8.12
CA GLY A 142 -5.69 -0.08 8.14
C GLY A 142 -5.54 1.27 7.43
N LYS A 143 -4.69 2.13 7.99
CA LYS A 143 -4.25 3.40 7.41
C LYS A 143 -2.75 3.53 7.59
N VAL A 144 -2.09 4.01 6.54
CA VAL A 144 -0.64 4.27 6.56
C VAL A 144 -0.38 5.61 5.90
N VAL A 145 0.51 6.38 6.49
CA VAL A 145 1.03 7.62 5.91
C VAL A 145 2.53 7.46 5.76
N ASN A 146 3.02 7.73 4.56
CA ASN A 146 4.42 7.76 4.22
C ASN A 146 4.76 9.12 3.61
N GLN A 147 5.72 9.83 4.16
CA GLN A 147 6.13 11.13 3.66
C GLN A 147 7.62 11.33 3.87
N GLY A 148 8.24 12.07 3.00
CA GLY A 148 9.66 12.32 3.09
C GLY A 148 10.13 13.35 2.08
N VAL A 149 11.43 13.62 2.15
CA VAL A 149 12.15 14.46 1.21
C VAL A 149 13.29 13.62 0.65
N GLU A 150 13.45 13.68 -0.65
CA GLU A 150 14.57 13.07 -1.38
C GLU A 150 15.32 14.18 -2.09
N GLY A 151 16.63 14.02 -2.20
CA GLY A 151 17.46 14.99 -2.89
C GLY A 151 18.64 14.35 -3.58
N GLU A 152 18.98 14.86 -4.74
CA GLU A 152 20.16 14.47 -5.52
C GLU A 152 20.95 15.70 -5.90
N ILE A 153 22.25 15.65 -5.67
CA ILE A 153 23.20 16.70 -6.09
C ILE A 153 24.20 16.06 -7.04
N ARG A 154 24.29 16.60 -8.24
CA ARG A 154 25.30 16.19 -9.23
C ARG A 154 26.21 17.35 -9.53
N PHE A 155 27.50 17.11 -9.43
CA PHE A 155 28.54 18.06 -9.78
C PHE A 155 29.40 17.48 -10.88
N PHE A 156 29.60 18.26 -11.96
CA PHE A 156 30.50 17.91 -13.05
C PHE A 156 31.27 19.16 -13.51
N LYS A 157 32.57 19.09 -13.52
CA LYS A 157 33.41 20.15 -14.08
C LYS A 157 34.62 19.58 -14.81
N ALA A 158 34.75 19.92 -16.07
CA ALA A 158 35.95 19.68 -16.85
C ALA A 158 36.90 20.87 -16.73
N PHE A 159 38.11 20.64 -16.29
CA PHE A 159 39.17 21.67 -16.15
C PHE A 159 40.10 21.69 -17.37
N SER A 160 40.25 20.54 -18.02
CA SER A 160 41.10 20.36 -19.22
C SER A 160 40.48 19.25 -20.08
N LYS A 161 41.01 19.06 -21.29
CA LYS A 161 40.64 17.95 -22.17
C LYS A 161 40.86 16.57 -21.49
N ASP A 162 41.85 16.51 -20.61
CA ASP A 162 42.28 15.26 -19.96
C ASP A 162 41.91 15.15 -18.47
N PHE A 163 41.30 16.22 -17.90
CA PHE A 163 40.97 16.24 -16.48
C PHE A 163 39.57 16.79 -16.18
N SER A 164 38.75 15.97 -15.59
CA SER A 164 37.41 16.33 -15.13
C SER A 164 37.11 15.75 -13.72
N ILE A 165 36.29 16.44 -12.98
CA ILE A 165 35.81 15.99 -11.65
C ILE A 165 34.28 15.82 -11.74
N PHE A 166 33.79 14.71 -11.22
CA PHE A 166 32.38 14.47 -11.05
C PHE A 166 32.09 13.92 -9.65
N SER A 167 30.91 14.25 -9.12
CA SER A 167 30.37 13.74 -7.86
C SER A 167 28.86 13.63 -7.96
N ASN A 168 28.31 12.60 -7.36
CA ASN A 168 26.88 12.42 -7.17
C ASN A 168 26.57 12.34 -5.68
#